data_2942f7b41c0e17a2ea2d3713af0ab652
#
_entry.id   2942f7b41c0e17a2ea2d3713af0ab652
#
_cell.length_a   1.000
_cell.length_b   1.000
_cell.length_c   1.000
_cell.angle_alpha   90.00
_cell.angle_beta   90.00
_cell.angle_gamma   90.00
#
_symmetry.space_group_name_H-M   'P 1'
#
loop_
_entity.id
_entity.type
_entity.pdbx_description
1 polymer ?
#
loop_
_entity_poly.entity_id
_entity_poly.type
_entity_poly.pdbx_seq_one_letter_code
_entity_poly.pdbx_strand_id
1 'polypeptide(L)'
;MDNQELQKDYKKLYEAEREKSEVLVSKIEECEKEIEELNFKLNRIKGSFAWKLATPLRKGLHFYEKTRDRLTRYGSIPGLMRKVRSKVQERKNMKRHGTASFPSPEEAKRQREAVFPNMVKFSILTPLYNTPEKFLTELLDCVKAQTYQNWELCLADGSDHEHAYVGEICKKYAAEDLRIIYHVLDHNEGISGNTNECLKLATGDYIALLDHDDILHPAVLYEYVKAINETGADYIYCDEITFEGDSIDHMIVLHFKPDFAIDNLRGNNY
;
A
#
# COMPACT_ATOMS: atom_id res chain seq x y z
N MET A 1 47.37 -3.79 3.75
CA MET A 1 46.91 -4.55 2.56
C MET A 1 47.15 -3.68 1.35
N ASP A 2 47.86 -4.21 0.39
CA ASP A 2 48.22 -3.49 -0.83
C ASP A 2 47.00 -3.30 -1.71
N ASN A 3 46.82 -2.10 -2.28
CA ASN A 3 45.68 -1.73 -3.11
C ASN A 3 45.50 -2.67 -4.34
N GLN A 4 46.59 -3.33 -4.75
CA GLN A 4 46.59 -4.31 -5.80
C GLN A 4 45.98 -5.69 -5.40
N GLU A 5 46.12 -6.07 -4.15
CA GLU A 5 45.51 -7.29 -3.58
C GLU A 5 43.99 -7.12 -3.43
N LEU A 6 43.56 -5.96 -2.93
CA LEU A 6 42.11 -5.63 -2.86
C LEU A 6 41.44 -5.63 -4.23
N GLN A 7 42.06 -5.06 -5.25
CA GLN A 7 41.53 -5.09 -6.60
C GLN A 7 41.43 -6.50 -7.21
N LYS A 8 42.38 -7.38 -6.90
CA LYS A 8 42.34 -8.80 -7.33
C LYS A 8 41.19 -9.56 -6.68
N ASP A 9 40.93 -9.32 -5.39
CA ASP A 9 39.86 -9.99 -4.67
C ASP A 9 38.48 -9.49 -5.13
N TYR A 10 38.31 -8.17 -5.37
CA TYR A 10 37.08 -7.63 -5.97
C TYR A 10 36.82 -8.19 -7.35
N LYS A 11 37.87 -8.34 -8.19
CA LYS A 11 37.72 -8.92 -9.52
C LYS A 11 37.26 -10.38 -9.48
N LYS A 12 37.81 -11.17 -8.58
CA LYS A 12 37.41 -12.58 -8.37
C LYS A 12 35.96 -12.69 -7.85
N LEU A 13 35.57 -11.81 -6.94
CA LEU A 13 34.18 -11.78 -6.43
C LEU A 13 33.19 -11.42 -7.53
N TYR A 14 33.52 -10.41 -8.32
CA TYR A 14 32.70 -9.97 -9.46
C TYR A 14 32.56 -11.06 -10.53
N GLU A 15 33.66 -11.76 -10.86
CA GLU A 15 33.62 -12.87 -11.82
C GLU A 15 32.77 -14.04 -11.29
N ALA A 16 32.84 -14.36 -10.00
CA ALA A 16 32.05 -15.41 -9.37
C ALA A 16 30.54 -15.04 -9.28
N GLU A 17 30.21 -13.78 -9.01
CA GLU A 17 28.81 -13.32 -9.04
C GLU A 17 28.23 -13.28 -10.46
N ARG A 18 29.03 -12.90 -11.44
CA ARG A 18 28.66 -12.93 -12.84
C ARG A 18 28.36 -14.36 -13.31
N GLU A 19 29.23 -15.33 -12.98
CA GLU A 19 29.03 -16.74 -13.31
C GLU A 19 27.75 -17.30 -12.66
N LYS A 20 27.48 -16.95 -11.41
CA LYS A 20 26.23 -17.30 -10.74
C LYS A 20 25.00 -16.70 -11.42
N SER A 21 25.10 -15.45 -11.86
CA SER A 21 24.03 -14.76 -12.58
C SER A 21 23.76 -15.42 -13.94
N GLU A 22 24.80 -15.79 -14.70
CA GLU A 22 24.66 -16.49 -15.97
C GLU A 22 24.00 -17.88 -15.79
N VAL A 23 24.35 -18.60 -14.73
CA VAL A 23 23.69 -19.88 -14.39
C VAL A 23 22.23 -19.70 -14.01
N LEU A 24 21.89 -18.64 -13.28
CA LEU A 24 20.50 -18.33 -12.91
C LEU A 24 19.67 -17.96 -14.15
N VAL A 25 20.22 -17.15 -15.04
CA VAL A 25 19.55 -16.78 -16.30
C VAL A 25 19.26 -18.04 -17.14
N SER A 26 20.25 -18.93 -17.29
CA SER A 26 20.05 -20.20 -18.01
C SER A 26 18.95 -21.05 -17.38
N LYS A 27 18.87 -21.13 -16.05
CA LYS A 27 17.79 -21.84 -15.35
C LYS A 27 16.42 -21.20 -15.56
N ILE A 28 16.36 -19.87 -15.59
CA ILE A 28 15.12 -19.15 -15.87
C ILE A 28 14.62 -19.48 -17.28
N GLU A 29 15.50 -19.43 -18.28
CA GLU A 29 15.17 -19.80 -19.67
C GLU A 29 14.68 -21.26 -19.80
N GLU A 30 15.28 -22.18 -19.03
CA GLU A 30 14.85 -23.59 -18.99
C GLU A 30 13.46 -23.73 -18.37
N CYS A 31 13.20 -23.04 -17.23
CA CYS A 31 11.90 -23.01 -16.60
C CYS A 31 10.82 -22.37 -17.49
N GLU A 32 11.15 -21.30 -18.20
CA GLU A 32 10.22 -20.64 -19.14
C GLU A 32 9.81 -21.60 -20.27
N LYS A 33 10.76 -22.34 -20.85
CA LYS A 33 10.46 -23.37 -21.85
C LYS A 33 9.57 -24.48 -21.31
N GLU A 34 9.84 -24.94 -20.09
CA GLU A 34 9.01 -25.96 -19.44
C GLU A 34 7.58 -25.47 -19.17
N ILE A 35 7.44 -24.21 -18.74
CA ILE A 35 6.15 -23.55 -18.56
C ILE A 35 5.39 -23.44 -19.89
N GLU A 36 6.04 -23.07 -20.97
CA GLU A 36 5.42 -23.02 -22.30
C GLU A 36 4.94 -24.41 -22.75
N GLU A 37 5.76 -25.45 -22.58
CA GLU A 37 5.40 -26.82 -22.94
C GLU A 37 4.22 -27.33 -22.09
N LEU A 38 4.23 -27.06 -20.79
CA LEU A 38 3.13 -27.41 -19.89
C LEU A 38 1.84 -26.66 -20.25
N ASN A 39 1.93 -25.39 -20.59
CA ASN A 39 0.79 -24.60 -21.04
C ASN A 39 0.21 -25.13 -22.36
N PHE A 40 1.07 -25.51 -23.30
CA PHE A 40 0.63 -26.14 -24.56
C PHE A 40 -0.11 -27.45 -24.30
N LYS A 41 0.47 -28.35 -23.45
CA LYS A 41 -0.17 -29.60 -23.03
C LYS A 41 -1.52 -29.35 -22.34
N LEU A 42 -1.57 -28.38 -21.45
CA LEU A 42 -2.78 -27.99 -20.73
C LEU A 42 -3.87 -27.47 -21.67
N ASN A 43 -3.50 -26.62 -22.63
CA ASN A 43 -4.44 -26.08 -23.60
C ASN A 43 -5.00 -27.17 -24.54
N ARG A 44 -4.17 -28.14 -24.93
CA ARG A 44 -4.60 -29.31 -25.71
C ARG A 44 -5.61 -30.16 -24.93
N ILE A 45 -5.35 -30.40 -23.63
CA ILE A 45 -6.27 -31.11 -22.75
C ILE A 45 -7.59 -30.35 -22.62
N LYS A 46 -7.52 -29.02 -22.32
CA LYS A 46 -8.70 -28.15 -22.19
C LYS A 46 -9.53 -28.06 -23.49
N GLY A 47 -8.88 -28.16 -24.64
CA GLY A 47 -9.52 -28.16 -25.96
C GLY A 47 -10.22 -29.47 -26.32
N SER A 48 -9.90 -30.58 -25.63
CA SER A 48 -10.41 -31.90 -25.94
C SER A 48 -11.92 -32.01 -25.71
N PHE A 49 -12.57 -32.87 -26.52
CA PHE A 49 -14.00 -33.15 -26.39
C PHE A 49 -14.35 -33.72 -25.00
N ALA A 50 -13.51 -34.64 -24.48
CA ALA A 50 -13.67 -35.24 -23.17
C ALA A 50 -13.64 -34.16 -22.05
N TRP A 51 -12.75 -33.16 -22.16
CA TRP A 51 -12.67 -32.07 -21.21
C TRP A 51 -13.92 -31.16 -21.24
N LYS A 52 -14.43 -30.91 -22.42
CA LYS A 52 -15.66 -30.11 -22.61
C LYS A 52 -16.89 -30.84 -22.05
N LEU A 53 -16.99 -32.16 -22.26
CA LEU A 53 -18.08 -33.01 -21.74
C LEU A 53 -18.04 -33.10 -20.19
N ALA A 54 -16.84 -33.13 -19.59
CA ALA A 54 -16.66 -33.18 -18.14
C ALA A 54 -16.82 -31.81 -17.45
N THR A 55 -16.99 -30.72 -18.20
CA THR A 55 -17.06 -29.37 -17.65
C THR A 55 -18.21 -29.15 -16.66
N PRO A 56 -19.45 -29.62 -16.91
CA PRO A 56 -20.53 -29.48 -15.94
C PRO A 56 -20.26 -30.23 -14.63
N LEU A 57 -19.70 -31.44 -14.71
CA LEU A 57 -19.34 -32.25 -13.54
C LEU A 57 -18.26 -31.58 -12.69
N ARG A 58 -17.23 -31.03 -13.33
CA ARG A 58 -16.16 -30.30 -12.64
C ARG A 58 -16.67 -29.02 -11.97
N LYS A 59 -17.54 -28.28 -12.65
CA LYS A 59 -18.18 -27.09 -12.04
C LYS A 59 -19.01 -27.48 -10.81
N GLY A 60 -19.73 -28.61 -10.87
CA GLY A 60 -20.48 -29.16 -9.75
C GLY A 60 -19.57 -29.60 -8.59
N LEU A 61 -18.48 -30.33 -8.88
CA LEU A 61 -17.50 -30.73 -7.87
C LEU A 61 -16.80 -29.53 -7.22
N HIS A 62 -16.36 -28.58 -8.02
CA HIS A 62 -15.73 -27.35 -7.50
C HIS A 62 -16.71 -26.51 -6.66
N PHE A 63 -17.97 -26.45 -7.05
CA PHE A 63 -19.03 -25.80 -6.25
C PHE A 63 -19.25 -26.56 -4.95
N TYR A 64 -19.27 -27.89 -4.97
CA TYR A 64 -19.39 -28.73 -3.78
C TYR A 64 -18.21 -28.55 -2.83
N GLU A 65 -16.97 -28.62 -3.31
CA GLU A 65 -15.76 -28.40 -2.52
C GLU A 65 -15.76 -27.00 -1.88
N LYS A 66 -16.01 -25.98 -2.67
CA LYS A 66 -16.09 -24.60 -2.19
C LYS A 66 -17.20 -24.39 -1.15
N THR A 67 -18.31 -25.12 -1.28
CA THR A 67 -19.42 -25.05 -0.33
C THR A 67 -19.08 -25.82 0.95
N ARG A 68 -18.47 -27.00 0.83
CA ARG A 68 -17.98 -27.80 1.96
C ARG A 68 -16.93 -27.02 2.78
N ASP A 69 -15.95 -26.39 2.12
CA ASP A 69 -14.90 -25.61 2.79
C ASP A 69 -15.48 -24.37 3.47
N ARG A 70 -16.52 -23.74 2.88
CA ARG A 70 -17.25 -22.67 3.54
C ARG A 70 -18.04 -23.17 4.76
N LEU A 71 -18.70 -24.33 4.66
CA LEU A 71 -19.42 -24.93 5.77
C LEU A 71 -18.50 -25.33 6.90
N THR A 72 -17.31 -25.90 6.61
CA THR A 72 -16.28 -26.22 7.62
C THR A 72 -15.73 -24.96 8.28
N ARG A 73 -15.50 -23.89 7.52
CA ARG A 73 -15.01 -22.62 8.04
C ARG A 73 -16.01 -21.88 8.92
N TYR A 74 -17.30 -21.99 8.63
CA TYR A 74 -18.37 -21.29 9.36
C TYR A 74 -19.17 -22.19 10.31
N GLY A 75 -18.76 -23.45 10.47
CA GLY A 75 -19.26 -24.40 11.46
C GLY A 75 -20.71 -24.87 11.25
N SER A 76 -21.52 -24.16 10.47
CA SER A 76 -22.92 -24.54 10.23
C SER A 76 -23.57 -23.71 9.09
N ILE A 77 -24.65 -24.23 8.52
CA ILE A 77 -25.47 -23.49 7.55
C ILE A 77 -25.99 -22.16 8.11
N PRO A 78 -26.48 -22.06 9.36
CA PRO A 78 -26.84 -20.79 9.97
C PRO A 78 -25.66 -19.80 10.08
N GLY A 79 -24.46 -20.27 10.37
CA GLY A 79 -23.22 -19.45 10.39
C GLY A 79 -22.89 -18.86 9.03
N LEU A 80 -22.96 -19.68 7.99
CA LEU A 80 -22.80 -19.23 6.60
C LEU A 80 -23.87 -18.21 6.18
N MET A 81 -25.13 -18.48 6.52
CA MET A 81 -26.24 -17.56 6.23
C MET A 81 -26.11 -16.23 6.97
N ARG A 82 -25.61 -16.23 8.21
CA ARG A 82 -25.32 -15.01 8.97
C ARG A 82 -24.26 -14.18 8.25
N LYS A 83 -23.18 -14.79 7.76
CA LYS A 83 -22.12 -14.11 7.01
C LYS A 83 -22.60 -13.56 5.66
N VAL A 84 -23.46 -14.34 4.96
CA VAL A 84 -24.07 -13.86 3.70
C VAL A 84 -25.01 -12.68 3.98
N ARG A 85 -25.83 -12.75 5.04
CA ARG A 85 -26.68 -11.63 5.45
C ARG A 85 -25.88 -10.39 5.84
N SER A 86 -24.80 -10.57 6.62
CA SER A 86 -23.86 -9.50 6.96
C SER A 86 -23.30 -8.83 5.69
N LYS A 87 -22.76 -9.61 4.74
CA LYS A 87 -22.25 -9.06 3.47
C LYS A 87 -23.31 -8.37 2.61
N VAL A 88 -24.53 -8.91 2.60
CA VAL A 88 -25.66 -8.26 1.89
C VAL A 88 -26.06 -6.95 2.59
N GLN A 89 -26.02 -6.94 3.93
CA GLN A 89 -26.31 -5.74 4.70
C GLN A 89 -25.19 -4.69 4.52
N GLU A 90 -23.92 -5.12 4.56
CA GLU A 90 -22.77 -4.28 4.23
C GLU A 90 -22.91 -3.65 2.84
N ARG A 91 -23.24 -4.45 1.80
CA ARG A 91 -23.49 -3.93 0.45
C ARG A 91 -24.69 -2.98 0.36
N LYS A 92 -25.74 -3.23 1.15
CA LYS A 92 -26.89 -2.31 1.24
C LYS A 92 -26.52 -1.02 1.96
N ASN A 93 -25.71 -1.14 3.02
CA ASN A 93 -25.21 0.01 3.75
C ASN A 93 -24.23 0.82 2.87
N MET A 94 -23.32 0.17 2.14
CA MET A 94 -22.47 0.83 1.15
C MET A 94 -23.24 1.55 0.05
N LYS A 95 -24.35 0.95 -0.46
CA LYS A 95 -25.22 1.64 -1.42
C LYS A 95 -26.03 2.80 -0.82
N ARG A 96 -26.29 2.79 0.49
CA ARG A 96 -26.99 3.86 1.22
C ARG A 96 -26.07 4.95 1.74
N HIS A 97 -24.82 4.60 2.07
CA HIS A 97 -23.81 5.46 2.69
C HIS A 97 -22.52 5.51 1.85
N GLY A 98 -22.64 5.24 0.56
CA GLY A 98 -21.59 4.91 -0.39
C GLY A 98 -20.64 6.04 -0.75
N THR A 99 -20.38 6.93 0.16
CA THR A 99 -19.27 7.88 0.11
C THR A 99 -18.44 7.67 1.36
N ALA A 100 -17.13 7.73 1.24
CA ALA A 100 -16.28 7.91 2.41
C ALA A 100 -16.85 9.10 3.18
N SER A 101 -17.28 8.87 4.43
CA SER A 101 -17.93 9.88 5.24
C SER A 101 -16.91 10.92 5.68
N PHE A 102 -16.61 11.87 4.82
CA PHE A 102 -15.77 13.00 5.19
C PHE A 102 -16.43 13.78 6.32
N PRO A 103 -15.64 14.33 7.26
CA PRO A 103 -16.19 15.14 8.34
C PRO A 103 -16.94 16.35 7.76
N SER A 104 -18.11 16.67 8.32
CA SER A 104 -18.81 17.91 7.99
C SER A 104 -17.94 19.13 8.33
N PRO A 105 -18.20 20.32 7.77
CA PRO A 105 -17.45 21.52 8.12
C PRO A 105 -17.43 21.80 9.64
N GLU A 106 -18.55 21.53 10.33
CA GLU A 106 -18.66 21.68 11.78
C GLU A 106 -17.81 20.64 12.52
N GLU A 107 -17.84 19.40 12.08
CA GLU A 107 -17.04 18.33 12.63
C GLU A 107 -15.55 18.59 12.38
N ALA A 108 -15.16 18.96 11.17
CA ALA A 108 -13.78 19.30 10.84
C ALA A 108 -13.27 20.47 11.69
N LYS A 109 -14.11 21.48 11.97
CA LYS A 109 -13.78 22.58 12.88
C LYS A 109 -13.57 22.06 14.30
N ARG A 110 -14.48 21.25 14.82
CA ARG A 110 -14.36 20.63 16.15
C ARG A 110 -13.07 19.81 16.28
N GLN A 111 -12.72 19.06 15.26
CA GLN A 111 -11.48 18.26 15.24
C GLN A 111 -10.22 19.13 15.23
N ARG A 112 -10.22 20.26 14.50
CA ARG A 112 -9.11 21.21 14.51
C ARG A 112 -8.92 21.92 15.86
N GLU A 113 -10.01 22.17 16.58
CA GLU A 113 -10.02 22.82 17.88
C GLU A 113 -9.83 21.86 19.06
N ALA A 114 -9.79 20.54 18.78
CA ALA A 114 -9.65 19.53 19.82
C ALA A 114 -8.26 19.60 20.47
N VAL A 115 -8.24 19.52 21.79
CA VAL A 115 -7.03 19.47 22.60
C VAL A 115 -6.96 18.11 23.28
N PHE A 116 -5.85 17.41 23.09
CA PHE A 116 -5.58 16.14 23.72
C PHE A 116 -4.54 16.30 24.84
N PRO A 117 -4.58 15.46 25.88
CA PRO A 117 -3.55 15.48 26.93
C PRO A 117 -2.14 15.32 26.37
N ASN A 118 -1.96 14.49 25.33
CA ASN A 118 -0.72 14.33 24.60
C ASN A 118 -0.94 14.73 23.14
N MET A 119 -0.41 15.90 22.76
CA MET A 119 -0.49 16.45 21.40
C MET A 119 0.73 16.00 20.60
N VAL A 120 0.80 14.71 20.25
CA VAL A 120 1.91 14.14 19.48
C VAL A 120 2.06 14.76 18.10
N LYS A 121 3.28 14.90 17.62
CA LYS A 121 3.58 15.33 16.26
C LYS A 121 3.76 14.11 15.34
N PHE A 122 3.10 14.12 14.19
CA PHE A 122 3.29 13.11 13.16
C PHE A 122 4.27 13.59 12.09
N SER A 123 5.27 12.76 11.77
CA SER A 123 6.08 12.91 10.55
C SER A 123 5.53 11.98 9.48
N ILE A 124 4.92 12.53 8.45
CA ILE A 124 4.43 11.78 7.29
C ILE A 124 5.58 11.63 6.32
N LEU A 125 6.00 10.39 6.03
CA LEU A 125 7.11 10.07 5.14
C LEU A 125 6.57 9.67 3.78
N THR A 126 6.91 10.43 2.75
CA THR A 126 6.50 10.14 1.38
C THR A 126 7.71 10.18 0.45
N PRO A 127 8.22 9.00 0.04
CA PRO A 127 9.27 8.92 -0.96
C PRO A 127 8.67 9.23 -2.34
N LEU A 128 9.36 10.07 -3.13
CA LEU A 128 8.93 10.46 -4.46
C LEU A 128 9.88 9.90 -5.52
N TYR A 129 9.30 9.41 -6.63
CA TYR A 129 10.03 9.05 -7.84
C TYR A 129 9.12 9.15 -9.05
N ASN A 130 9.37 10.13 -9.92
CA ASN A 130 8.61 10.35 -11.16
C ASN A 130 7.09 10.40 -10.96
N THR A 131 6.65 10.92 -9.81
CA THR A 131 5.25 10.95 -9.41
C THR A 131 4.42 11.77 -10.40
N PRO A 132 3.35 11.23 -11.00
CA PRO A 132 2.47 12.00 -11.87
C PRO A 132 1.91 13.26 -11.19
N GLU A 133 1.87 14.39 -11.90
CA GLU A 133 1.45 15.69 -11.36
C GLU A 133 0.11 15.64 -10.62
N LYS A 134 -0.86 14.90 -11.18
CA LYS A 134 -2.18 14.71 -10.58
C LYS A 134 -2.08 14.08 -9.19
N PHE A 135 -1.39 12.95 -9.07
CA PHE A 135 -1.27 12.22 -7.80
C PHE A 135 -0.49 13.02 -6.77
N LEU A 136 0.60 13.67 -7.19
CA LEU A 136 1.37 14.53 -6.31
C LEU A 136 0.52 15.68 -5.75
N THR A 137 -0.29 16.33 -6.58
CA THR A 137 -1.16 17.43 -6.17
C THR A 137 -2.24 16.93 -5.20
N GLU A 138 -2.91 15.81 -5.52
CA GLU A 138 -3.93 15.19 -4.68
C GLU A 138 -3.36 14.78 -3.31
N LEU A 139 -2.16 14.22 -3.28
CA LEU A 139 -1.44 13.86 -2.04
C LEU A 139 -1.17 15.11 -1.20
N LEU A 140 -0.56 16.14 -1.77
CA LEU A 140 -0.21 17.36 -1.05
C LEU A 140 -1.46 18.05 -0.48
N ASP A 141 -2.54 18.10 -1.26
CA ASP A 141 -3.81 18.70 -0.85
C ASP A 141 -4.48 17.88 0.26
N CYS A 142 -4.47 16.54 0.19
CA CYS A 142 -5.09 15.70 1.23
C CYS A 142 -4.34 15.77 2.57
N VAL A 143 -3.01 15.94 2.54
CA VAL A 143 -2.23 16.16 3.77
C VAL A 143 -2.51 17.54 4.35
N LYS A 144 -2.58 18.60 3.53
CA LYS A 144 -2.96 19.94 3.99
C LYS A 144 -4.39 19.98 4.56
N ALA A 145 -5.27 19.11 4.07
CA ALA A 145 -6.68 19.02 4.52
C ALA A 145 -6.85 18.29 5.87
N GLN A 146 -5.80 17.69 6.46
CA GLN A 146 -5.91 17.00 7.73
C GLN A 146 -6.50 17.91 8.80
N THR A 147 -7.44 17.36 9.57
CA THR A 147 -8.11 18.12 10.65
C THR A 147 -7.22 18.27 11.87
N TYR A 148 -6.38 17.30 12.18
CA TYR A 148 -5.32 17.45 13.18
C TYR A 148 -4.13 18.20 12.58
N GLN A 149 -3.63 19.23 13.26
CA GLN A 149 -2.70 20.19 12.65
C GLN A 149 -1.23 19.97 13.05
N ASN A 150 -0.94 19.13 14.06
CA ASN A 150 0.43 18.89 14.52
C ASN A 150 1.10 17.78 13.72
N TRP A 151 1.46 18.08 12.49
CA TRP A 151 2.13 17.19 11.57
C TRP A 151 3.20 17.91 10.76
N GLU A 152 4.10 17.14 10.17
CA GLU A 152 5.00 17.57 9.10
C GLU A 152 4.97 16.53 7.99
N LEU A 153 5.22 16.95 6.76
CA LEU A 153 5.33 16.08 5.58
C LEU A 153 6.77 16.11 5.09
N CYS A 154 7.44 14.96 5.17
CA CYS A 154 8.83 14.77 4.76
C CYS A 154 8.86 14.13 3.37
N LEU A 155 9.28 14.89 2.37
CA LEU A 155 9.36 14.48 0.97
C LEU A 155 10.83 14.31 0.58
N ALA A 156 11.22 13.12 0.14
CA ALA A 156 12.51 12.84 -0.47
C ALA A 156 12.32 12.45 -1.93
N ASP A 157 12.82 13.27 -2.83
CA ASP A 157 12.56 13.20 -4.27
C ASP A 157 13.78 12.69 -5.03
N GLY A 158 13.69 11.45 -5.53
CA GLY A 158 14.68 10.82 -6.40
C GLY A 158 14.30 10.88 -7.87
N SER A 159 13.38 11.76 -8.28
CA SER A 159 12.92 11.88 -9.68
C SER A 159 14.06 12.29 -10.61
N ASP A 160 13.98 11.80 -11.85
CA ASP A 160 14.94 12.14 -12.89
C ASP A 160 14.65 13.53 -13.50
N HIS A 161 15.56 14.00 -14.37
CA HIS A 161 15.48 15.33 -14.97
C HIS A 161 14.28 15.51 -15.92
N GLU A 162 13.71 14.43 -16.46
CA GLU A 162 12.52 14.49 -17.32
C GLU A 162 11.26 14.79 -16.48
N HIS A 163 11.32 14.51 -15.18
CA HIS A 163 10.24 14.74 -14.22
C HIS A 163 10.53 15.91 -13.25
N ALA A 164 11.30 16.91 -13.70
CA ALA A 164 11.66 18.08 -12.88
C ALA A 164 10.45 18.84 -12.31
N TYR A 165 9.28 18.70 -12.91
CA TYR A 165 8.02 19.28 -12.42
C TYR A 165 7.67 18.81 -10.99
N VAL A 166 8.10 17.59 -10.58
CA VAL A 166 7.89 17.08 -9.22
C VAL A 166 8.51 18.03 -8.22
N GLY A 167 9.78 18.39 -8.43
CA GLY A 167 10.49 19.33 -7.57
C GLY A 167 9.91 20.73 -7.60
N GLU A 168 9.41 21.21 -8.74
CA GLU A 168 8.77 22.53 -8.87
C GLU A 168 7.49 22.60 -8.05
N ILE A 169 6.64 21.57 -8.14
CA ILE A 169 5.40 21.48 -7.35
C ILE A 169 5.71 21.42 -5.85
N CYS A 170 6.62 20.51 -5.44
CA CYS A 170 6.97 20.36 -4.02
C CYS A 170 7.52 21.67 -3.41
N LYS A 171 8.41 22.36 -4.13
CA LYS A 171 8.96 23.65 -3.68
C LYS A 171 7.87 24.73 -3.53
N LYS A 172 6.90 24.76 -4.43
CA LYS A 172 5.77 25.66 -4.34
C LYS A 172 4.96 25.41 -3.06
N TYR A 173 4.58 24.15 -2.80
CA TYR A 173 3.82 23.79 -1.61
C TYR A 173 4.62 24.02 -0.32
N ALA A 174 5.92 23.73 -0.30
CA ALA A 174 6.79 23.98 0.85
C ALA A 174 6.96 25.49 1.12
N ALA A 175 6.90 26.35 0.11
CA ALA A 175 6.92 27.80 0.28
C ALA A 175 5.60 28.35 0.88
N GLU A 176 4.47 27.66 0.65
CA GLU A 176 3.15 28.04 1.17
C GLU A 176 2.91 27.49 2.58
N ASP A 177 3.47 26.32 2.92
CA ASP A 177 3.25 25.64 4.20
C ASP A 177 4.58 25.08 4.75
N LEU A 178 5.09 25.70 5.82
CA LEU A 178 6.38 25.34 6.44
C LEU A 178 6.40 23.93 7.07
N ARG A 179 5.27 23.27 7.16
CA ARG A 179 5.19 21.88 7.62
C ARG A 179 5.58 20.88 6.51
N ILE A 180 5.68 21.34 5.27
CA ILE A 180 6.10 20.51 4.13
C ILE A 180 7.61 20.69 3.96
N ILE A 181 8.35 19.64 4.20
CA ILE A 181 9.81 19.59 4.11
C ILE A 181 10.18 18.82 2.85
N TYR A 182 10.80 19.50 1.90
CA TYR A 182 11.19 18.91 0.63
C TYR A 182 12.70 18.80 0.51
N HIS A 183 13.17 17.61 0.17
CA HIS A 183 14.58 17.31 -0.08
C HIS A 183 14.74 16.60 -1.42
N VAL A 184 15.60 17.12 -2.29
CA VAL A 184 15.97 16.49 -3.55
C VAL A 184 17.16 15.56 -3.32
N LEU A 185 17.05 14.33 -3.84
CA LEU A 185 18.13 13.34 -3.78
C LEU A 185 19.03 13.45 -5.02
N ASP A 186 20.30 13.10 -4.88
CA ASP A 186 21.23 13.04 -6.00
C ASP A 186 20.86 11.96 -7.03
N HIS A 187 20.22 10.88 -6.57
CA HIS A 187 19.72 9.78 -7.38
C HIS A 187 18.62 9.00 -6.63
N ASN A 188 17.85 8.21 -7.37
CA ASN A 188 16.85 7.34 -6.80
C ASN A 188 17.50 6.13 -6.11
N GLU A 189 17.30 5.99 -4.81
CA GLU A 189 17.76 4.85 -3.99
C GLU A 189 16.73 3.73 -3.87
N GLY A 190 15.65 3.79 -4.64
CA GLY A 190 14.50 2.90 -4.52
C GLY A 190 13.60 3.25 -3.34
N ILE A 191 12.47 2.55 -3.23
CA ILE A 191 11.45 2.89 -2.24
C ILE A 191 12.00 2.94 -0.81
N SER A 192 12.77 1.94 -0.40
CA SER A 192 13.33 1.86 0.96
C SER A 192 14.40 2.92 1.21
N GLY A 193 15.26 3.18 0.22
CA GLY A 193 16.30 4.20 0.32
C GLY A 193 15.69 5.59 0.42
N ASN A 194 14.79 5.94 -0.48
CA ASN A 194 14.10 7.23 -0.47
C ASN A 194 13.27 7.41 0.82
N THR A 195 12.63 6.35 1.33
CA THR A 195 11.92 6.41 2.63
C THR A 195 12.88 6.68 3.79
N ASN A 196 14.08 6.09 3.79
CA ASN A 196 15.11 6.36 4.80
C ASN A 196 15.57 7.82 4.73
N GLU A 197 15.64 8.43 3.54
CA GLU A 197 15.94 9.85 3.41
C GLU A 197 14.82 10.73 3.97
N CYS A 198 13.53 10.37 3.75
CA CYS A 198 12.41 11.02 4.44
C CYS A 198 12.56 10.91 5.97
N LEU A 199 12.95 9.74 6.48
CA LEU A 199 13.12 9.51 7.92
C LEU A 199 14.19 10.41 8.54
N LYS A 200 15.26 10.78 7.82
CA LYS A 200 16.28 11.71 8.31
C LYS A 200 15.73 13.14 8.49
N LEU A 201 14.66 13.49 7.82
CA LEU A 201 14.00 14.79 7.92
C LEU A 201 12.97 14.82 9.08
N ALA A 202 12.54 13.66 9.54
CA ALA A 202 11.47 13.52 10.52
C ALA A 202 11.87 14.02 11.91
N THR A 203 10.99 14.79 12.54
CA THR A 203 11.16 15.32 13.91
C THR A 203 9.95 15.05 14.80
N GLY A 204 8.97 14.31 14.32
CA GLY A 204 7.75 13.97 15.05
C GLY A 204 7.93 12.83 16.04
N ASP A 205 6.96 12.69 16.93
CA ASP A 205 6.88 11.62 17.91
C ASP A 205 6.47 10.28 17.29
N TYR A 206 5.69 10.35 16.19
CA TYR A 206 5.20 9.21 15.42
C TYR A 206 5.51 9.39 13.94
N ILE A 207 5.77 8.28 13.27
CA ILE A 207 6.00 8.21 11.82
C ILE A 207 4.74 7.63 11.17
N ALA A 208 4.25 8.29 10.12
CA ALA A 208 3.22 7.77 9.23
C ALA A 208 3.81 7.55 7.84
N LEU A 209 3.66 6.33 7.30
CA LEU A 209 4.06 6.02 5.93
C LEU A 209 2.91 6.34 4.98
N LEU A 210 3.20 7.05 3.90
CA LEU A 210 2.23 7.40 2.87
C LEU A 210 2.87 7.29 1.49
N ASP A 211 2.34 6.42 0.66
CA ASP A 211 2.82 6.27 -0.71
C ASP A 211 2.38 7.48 -1.58
N HIS A 212 3.17 7.80 -2.59
CA HIS A 212 3.02 9.02 -3.38
C HIS A 212 1.80 9.04 -4.32
N ASP A 213 1.08 7.94 -4.44
CA ASP A 213 -0.15 7.75 -5.22
C ASP A 213 -1.38 7.47 -4.35
N ASP A 214 -1.23 7.54 -3.03
CA ASP A 214 -2.29 7.39 -2.06
C ASP A 214 -2.79 8.72 -1.51
N ILE A 215 -4.00 8.72 -0.95
CA ILE A 215 -4.61 9.86 -0.28
C ILE A 215 -5.08 9.52 1.12
N LEU A 216 -4.90 10.42 2.06
CA LEU A 216 -5.36 10.29 3.43
C LEU A 216 -6.77 10.85 3.61
N HIS A 217 -7.60 10.12 4.34
CA HIS A 217 -8.86 10.68 4.82
C HIS A 217 -8.59 11.89 5.74
N PRO A 218 -9.34 13.00 5.63
CA PRO A 218 -9.04 14.22 6.37
C PRO A 218 -8.98 14.10 7.89
N ALA A 219 -9.63 13.10 8.48
CA ALA A 219 -9.65 12.88 9.92
C ALA A 219 -8.67 11.81 10.41
N VAL A 220 -7.80 11.22 9.54
CA VAL A 220 -7.00 10.06 9.95
C VAL A 220 -6.04 10.40 11.09
N LEU A 221 -5.33 11.52 11.00
CA LEU A 221 -4.41 11.93 12.07
C LEU A 221 -5.14 12.31 13.37
N TYR A 222 -6.35 12.85 13.26
CA TYR A 222 -7.21 13.12 14.43
C TYR A 222 -7.61 11.81 15.14
N GLU A 223 -8.03 10.81 14.39
CA GLU A 223 -8.38 9.50 14.98
C GLU A 223 -7.14 8.80 15.56
N TYR A 224 -5.97 8.95 14.93
CA TYR A 224 -4.72 8.40 15.45
C TYR A 224 -4.30 9.05 16.77
N VAL A 225 -4.30 10.39 16.87
CA VAL A 225 -3.95 11.05 18.14
C VAL A 225 -4.95 10.71 19.25
N LYS A 226 -6.23 10.54 18.91
CA LYS A 226 -7.24 10.07 19.83
C LYS A 226 -6.93 8.66 20.32
N ALA A 227 -6.66 7.72 19.42
CA ALA A 227 -6.30 6.34 19.76
C ALA A 227 -5.04 6.29 20.65
N ILE A 228 -4.00 7.07 20.35
CA ILE A 228 -2.79 7.19 21.17
C ILE A 228 -3.12 7.61 22.60
N ASN A 229 -3.95 8.64 22.76
CA ASN A 229 -4.33 9.13 24.08
C ASN A 229 -5.23 8.17 24.86
N GLU A 230 -6.06 7.39 24.17
CA GLU A 230 -6.95 6.40 24.80
C GLU A 230 -6.22 5.10 25.18
N THR A 231 -5.25 4.66 24.38
CA THR A 231 -4.68 3.32 24.49
C THR A 231 -3.17 3.29 24.80
N GLY A 232 -2.45 4.39 24.52
CA GLY A 232 -0.99 4.42 24.58
C GLY A 232 -0.32 3.57 23.48
N ALA A 233 -1.00 3.35 22.34
CA ALA A 233 -0.51 2.49 21.28
C ALA A 233 0.77 3.07 20.63
N ASP A 234 1.77 2.20 20.43
CA ASP A 234 3.02 2.52 19.72
C ASP A 234 2.89 2.29 18.21
N TYR A 235 1.93 1.46 17.79
CA TYR A 235 1.67 1.09 16.41
C TYR A 235 0.18 1.16 16.11
N ILE A 236 -0.16 1.89 15.05
CA ILE A 236 -1.54 2.14 14.65
C ILE A 236 -1.65 1.93 13.14
N TYR A 237 -2.72 1.29 12.72
CA TYR A 237 -3.07 1.12 11.32
C TYR A 237 -4.58 1.31 11.13
N CYS A 238 -4.99 1.59 9.91
CA CYS A 238 -6.39 1.78 9.56
C CYS A 238 -6.80 0.88 8.40
N ASP A 239 -8.10 0.77 8.19
CA ASP A 239 -8.66 0.19 6.99
C ASP A 239 -8.34 1.05 5.77
N GLU A 240 -8.31 0.44 4.60
CA GLU A 240 -8.01 1.07 3.33
C GLU A 240 -9.14 0.86 2.33
N ILE A 241 -9.23 1.78 1.37
CA ILE A 241 -10.19 1.71 0.27
C ILE A 241 -9.41 1.85 -1.04
N THR A 242 -9.58 0.88 -1.94
CA THR A 242 -9.14 1.05 -3.33
C THR A 242 -10.30 1.61 -4.14
N PHE A 243 -10.05 2.69 -4.88
CA PHE A 243 -11.03 3.30 -5.79
C PHE A 243 -10.47 3.41 -7.20
N GLU A 244 -11.34 3.56 -8.20
CA GLU A 244 -10.97 3.69 -9.61
C GLU A 244 -11.42 5.04 -10.15
N GLY A 245 -10.59 5.63 -11.00
CA GLY A 245 -10.89 6.92 -11.63
C GLY A 245 -10.64 8.11 -10.72
N ASP A 246 -11.46 9.16 -10.88
CA ASP A 246 -11.23 10.46 -10.27
C ASP A 246 -12.11 10.73 -9.04
N SER A 247 -12.84 9.72 -8.57
CA SER A 247 -13.74 9.88 -7.45
C SER A 247 -13.66 8.71 -6.49
N ILE A 248 -13.51 9.02 -5.21
CA ILE A 248 -13.62 8.08 -4.11
C ILE A 248 -14.98 7.36 -4.06
N ASP A 249 -15.99 7.88 -4.75
CA ASP A 249 -17.31 7.25 -4.88
C ASP A 249 -17.27 5.97 -5.74
N HIS A 250 -16.24 5.80 -6.55
CA HIS A 250 -15.99 4.60 -7.35
C HIS A 250 -15.15 3.57 -6.60
N MET A 251 -15.57 3.23 -5.38
CA MET A 251 -14.88 2.23 -4.56
C MET A 251 -14.94 0.85 -5.20
N ILE A 252 -13.76 0.21 -5.37
CA ILE A 252 -13.63 -1.14 -5.90
C ILE A 252 -13.54 -2.15 -4.77
N VAL A 253 -12.66 -1.92 -3.81
CA VAL A 253 -12.35 -2.85 -2.72
C VAL A 253 -12.22 -2.10 -1.40
N LEU A 254 -12.83 -2.68 -0.37
CA LEU A 254 -12.61 -2.29 1.02
C LEU A 254 -11.64 -3.30 1.64
N HIS A 255 -10.51 -2.82 2.11
CA HIS A 255 -9.50 -3.62 2.81
C HIS A 255 -9.67 -3.44 4.31
N PHE A 256 -10.51 -4.29 4.92
CA PHE A 256 -10.61 -4.33 6.38
C PHE A 256 -9.43 -5.08 6.96
N LYS A 257 -8.65 -4.39 7.76
CA LYS A 257 -7.53 -4.99 8.50
C LYS A 257 -8.09 -5.75 9.71
N PRO A 258 -7.52 -6.90 10.09
CA PRO A 258 -7.92 -7.59 11.32
C PRO A 258 -7.46 -6.77 12.53
N ASP A 259 -8.09 -7.02 13.71
CA ASP A 259 -7.48 -6.66 14.97
C ASP A 259 -6.07 -7.24 15.07
N PHE A 260 -5.26 -6.83 16.05
CA PHE A 260 -3.85 -7.20 16.16
C PHE A 260 -3.56 -8.64 15.70
N ALA A 261 -2.85 -8.77 14.59
CA ALA A 261 -2.55 -10.03 13.92
C ALA A 261 -1.07 -10.03 13.46
N ILE A 262 -0.18 -10.39 14.39
CA ILE A 262 1.27 -10.36 14.16
C ILE A 262 1.73 -11.18 12.94
N ASP A 263 1.03 -12.27 12.63
CA ASP A 263 1.38 -13.12 11.48
C ASP A 263 1.01 -12.45 10.15
N ASN A 264 -0.09 -11.68 10.13
CA ASN A 264 -0.43 -10.87 8.97
C ASN A 264 0.57 -9.73 8.78
N LEU A 265 0.96 -9.08 9.88
CA LEU A 265 1.94 -7.99 9.86
C LEU A 265 3.33 -8.45 9.37
N ARG A 266 3.70 -9.70 9.63
CA ARG A 266 4.95 -10.30 9.11
C ARG A 266 4.89 -10.65 7.63
N GLY A 267 3.70 -10.89 7.10
CA GLY A 267 3.47 -11.29 5.70
C GLY A 267 3.05 -10.17 4.77
N ASN A 268 2.49 -9.11 5.31
CA ASN A 268 2.00 -7.96 4.55
C ASN A 268 2.42 -6.67 5.23
N ASN A 269 2.75 -5.68 4.44
CA ASN A 269 2.85 -4.30 4.92
C ASN A 269 1.44 -3.72 5.07
N TYR A 270 1.14 -3.17 6.22
CA TYR A 270 -0.13 -2.49 6.47
C TYR A 270 0.01 -0.99 6.27
#